data_8f8456e1ef09f436d2559bcb645902b6
#
_entry.id   8f8456e1ef09f436d2559bcb645902b6
#
_cell.length_a   1.000
_cell.length_b   1.000
_cell.length_c   1.000
_cell.angle_alpha   90.00
_cell.angle_beta   90.00
_cell.angle_gamma   90.00
#
_symmetry.space_group_name_H-M   'P 1'
#
loop_
_entity.id
_entity.type
_entity.pdbx_description
1 polymer ?
#
loop_
_entity_poly.entity_id
_entity_poly.type
_entity_poly.pdbx_seq_one_letter_code
_entity_poly.pdbx_strand_id
1 'polypeptide(L)'
;MKLVKDADKTSSKKPEVSDKQAEEAFKTILKWIGEDPNREGLVETPKRVIKAFREYFKGYHQDAEADLSKTFGDVEGYDDMVVEKNITLESHCEHHMAPIIGVAHVAYIPKKKVVGLSKLARTVEIFSKRLQTQERLTMQIAKTLMNSLDAKGVAVTIDAAHQCMTMRGIKKERATTVTNYFLGSFREDLGIQNRYLRYIKK
;
A
#
# COMPACT_ATOMS: atom_id res chain seq x y z
N MET A 1 26.71 2.75 -0.12
CA MET A 1 25.30 2.30 -0.13
C MET A 1 24.77 2.54 -1.55
N LYS A 2 24.64 1.49 -2.37
CA LYS A 2 24.16 1.65 -3.75
C LYS A 2 22.67 1.96 -3.71
N LEU A 3 22.30 3.13 -4.25
CA LEU A 3 20.91 3.52 -4.51
C LEU A 3 20.26 2.44 -5.38
N VAL A 4 19.24 1.78 -4.87
CA VAL A 4 18.38 0.90 -5.65
C VAL A 4 17.65 1.79 -6.65
N LYS A 5 18.03 1.70 -7.91
CA LYS A 5 17.36 2.38 -9.01
C LYS A 5 15.97 1.78 -9.18
N ASP A 6 15.00 2.65 -9.12
CA ASP A 6 13.63 2.59 -9.66
C ASP A 6 13.09 1.20 -10.10
N ALA A 7 12.45 0.52 -9.14
CA ALA A 7 11.55 -0.59 -9.41
C ALA A 7 10.10 -0.12 -9.70
N ASP A 8 9.91 1.15 -10.06
CA ASP A 8 8.58 1.78 -10.15
C ASP A 8 7.97 1.82 -11.57
N LYS A 9 8.65 1.25 -12.58
CA LYS A 9 8.01 1.04 -13.88
C LYS A 9 7.36 -0.33 -13.90
N THR A 10 6.09 -0.40 -13.52
CA THR A 10 5.25 -1.57 -13.75
C THR A 10 5.16 -1.83 -15.26
N SER A 11 6.03 -2.69 -15.77
CA SER A 11 5.92 -3.17 -17.13
C SER A 11 4.68 -4.07 -17.20
N SER A 12 3.80 -3.80 -18.13
CA SER A 12 2.63 -4.63 -18.49
C SER A 12 3.01 -5.97 -19.14
N LYS A 13 4.17 -6.52 -18.80
CA LYS A 13 4.59 -7.84 -19.28
C LYS A 13 3.68 -8.90 -18.68
N LYS A 14 3.12 -9.76 -19.55
CA LYS A 14 2.43 -10.98 -19.10
C LYS A 14 3.37 -11.76 -18.19
N PRO A 15 2.87 -12.35 -17.08
CA PRO A 15 3.70 -13.18 -16.22
C PRO A 15 4.35 -14.31 -17.04
N GLU A 16 5.63 -14.55 -16.81
CA GLU A 16 6.38 -15.64 -17.47
C GLU A 16 5.87 -17.03 -17.03
N VAL A 17 5.16 -17.10 -15.91
CA VAL A 17 4.61 -18.30 -15.29
C VAL A 17 3.11 -18.33 -15.44
N SER A 18 2.58 -19.45 -15.94
CA SER A 18 1.14 -19.67 -16.06
C SER A 18 0.49 -20.01 -14.71
N ASP A 19 -0.83 -19.80 -14.60
CA ASP A 19 -1.59 -20.20 -13.43
C ASP A 19 -1.40 -21.67 -13.07
N LYS A 20 -1.43 -22.55 -14.08
CA LYS A 20 -1.24 -23.99 -13.89
C LYS A 20 0.12 -24.32 -13.26
N GLN A 21 1.19 -23.65 -13.69
CA GLN A 21 2.51 -23.81 -13.08
C GLN A 21 2.54 -23.30 -11.63
N ALA A 22 1.87 -22.17 -11.35
CA ALA A 22 1.76 -21.64 -9.99
C ALA A 22 0.91 -22.56 -9.07
N GLU A 23 -0.18 -23.13 -9.59
CA GLU A 23 -1.00 -24.12 -8.88
C GLU A 23 -0.20 -25.39 -8.52
N GLU A 24 0.61 -25.90 -9.44
CA GLU A 24 1.49 -27.08 -9.18
C GLU A 24 2.58 -26.74 -8.14
N ALA A 25 3.15 -25.55 -8.17
CA ALA A 25 4.06 -25.09 -7.11
C ALA A 25 3.38 -25.06 -5.74
N PHE A 26 2.11 -24.65 -5.68
CA PHE A 26 1.34 -24.66 -4.43
C PHE A 26 1.05 -26.08 -3.93
N LYS A 27 0.76 -27.04 -4.82
CA LYS A 27 0.66 -28.47 -4.44
C LYS A 27 1.96 -28.99 -3.83
N THR A 28 3.09 -28.56 -4.37
CA THR A 28 4.40 -28.89 -3.81
C THR A 28 4.58 -28.35 -2.39
N ILE A 29 4.15 -27.09 -2.16
CA ILE A 29 4.16 -26.48 -0.81
C ILE A 29 3.26 -27.28 0.16
N LEU A 30 2.04 -27.66 -0.26
CA LEU A 30 1.13 -28.47 0.57
C LEU A 30 1.79 -29.79 0.99
N LYS A 31 2.43 -30.50 0.07
CA LYS A 31 3.19 -31.72 0.39
C LYS A 31 4.36 -31.45 1.35
N TRP A 32 5.08 -30.34 1.14
CA TRP A 32 6.22 -29.98 1.98
C TRP A 32 5.84 -29.68 3.42
N ILE A 33 4.66 -29.09 3.67
CA ILE A 33 4.16 -28.89 5.04
C ILE A 33 3.54 -30.15 5.67
N GLY A 34 3.50 -31.27 4.93
CA GLY A 34 3.00 -32.56 5.40
C GLY A 34 1.52 -32.84 5.10
N GLU A 35 0.89 -32.08 4.21
CA GLU A 35 -0.50 -32.27 3.81
C GLU A 35 -0.67 -33.11 2.55
N ASP A 36 -1.82 -33.80 2.43
CA ASP A 36 -2.25 -34.45 1.19
C ASP A 36 -3.05 -33.48 0.31
N PRO A 37 -2.48 -32.98 -0.82
CA PRO A 37 -3.19 -32.06 -1.69
C PRO A 37 -4.40 -32.69 -2.41
N ASN A 38 -4.58 -34.01 -2.34
CA ASN A 38 -5.67 -34.73 -3.02
C ASN A 38 -6.88 -34.94 -2.10
N ARG A 39 -6.77 -34.69 -0.78
CA ARG A 39 -7.92 -34.81 0.12
C ARG A 39 -8.99 -33.77 -0.22
N GLU A 40 -10.25 -34.11 0.00
CA GLU A 40 -11.44 -33.31 -0.38
C GLU A 40 -11.31 -31.82 -0.03
N GLY A 41 -10.86 -31.49 1.18
CA GLY A 41 -10.72 -30.10 1.62
C GLY A 41 -9.59 -29.30 0.95
N LEU A 42 -8.63 -29.96 0.26
CA LEU A 42 -7.45 -29.33 -0.33
C LEU A 42 -7.35 -29.41 -1.85
N VAL A 43 -8.15 -30.25 -2.50
CA VAL A 43 -8.06 -30.45 -3.97
C VAL A 43 -8.23 -29.16 -4.75
N GLU A 44 -9.07 -28.23 -4.30
CA GLU A 44 -9.28 -26.92 -4.93
C GLU A 44 -8.37 -25.82 -4.35
N THR A 45 -7.62 -26.08 -3.27
CA THR A 45 -6.83 -25.04 -2.58
C THR A 45 -5.78 -24.38 -3.48
N PRO A 46 -5.00 -25.09 -4.30
CA PRO A 46 -4.03 -24.44 -5.19
C PRO A 46 -4.67 -23.38 -6.08
N LYS A 47 -5.79 -23.71 -6.73
CA LYS A 47 -6.55 -22.78 -7.58
C LYS A 47 -7.10 -21.59 -6.80
N ARG A 48 -7.65 -21.82 -5.60
CA ARG A 48 -8.19 -20.77 -4.73
C ARG A 48 -7.10 -19.80 -4.27
N VAL A 49 -5.91 -20.32 -3.95
CA VAL A 49 -4.76 -19.51 -3.53
C VAL A 49 -4.27 -18.62 -4.69
N ILE A 50 -4.12 -19.17 -5.90
CA ILE A 50 -3.71 -18.38 -7.05
C ILE A 50 -4.73 -17.27 -7.37
N LYS A 51 -6.02 -17.57 -7.28
CA LYS A 51 -7.07 -16.56 -7.40
C LYS A 51 -6.94 -15.46 -6.34
N ALA A 52 -6.76 -15.83 -5.08
CA ALA A 52 -6.59 -14.88 -3.98
C ALA A 52 -5.32 -14.01 -4.17
N PHE A 53 -4.22 -14.60 -4.62
CA PHE A 53 -2.97 -13.87 -4.90
C PHE A 53 -3.13 -12.83 -6.01
N ARG A 54 -3.96 -13.09 -7.02
CA ARG A 54 -4.29 -12.08 -8.02
C ARG A 54 -5.01 -10.86 -7.43
N GLU A 55 -5.84 -11.06 -6.42
CA GLU A 55 -6.51 -9.98 -5.70
C GLU A 55 -5.55 -9.26 -4.75
N TYR A 56 -4.72 -10.00 -3.98
CA TYR A 56 -3.76 -9.44 -3.04
C TYR A 56 -2.66 -8.63 -3.73
N PHE A 57 -2.28 -9.01 -4.95
CA PHE A 57 -1.16 -8.42 -5.68
C PHE A 57 -1.58 -7.68 -6.96
N LYS A 58 -2.88 -7.33 -7.09
CA LYS A 58 -3.40 -6.60 -8.27
C LYS A 58 -2.70 -5.25 -8.50
N GLY A 59 -2.14 -4.65 -7.46
CA GLY A 59 -1.45 -3.37 -7.53
C GLY A 59 -0.23 -3.35 -8.45
N TYR A 60 0.37 -4.53 -8.74
CA TYR A 60 1.43 -4.62 -9.75
C TYR A 60 0.96 -4.37 -11.18
N HIS A 61 -0.33 -4.45 -11.44
CA HIS A 61 -0.95 -4.25 -12.75
C HIS A 61 -1.74 -2.93 -12.83
N GLN A 62 -1.59 -2.04 -11.83
CA GLN A 62 -2.29 -0.77 -11.74
C GLN A 62 -1.32 0.40 -11.72
N ASP A 63 -1.72 1.51 -12.35
CA ASP A 63 -0.95 2.74 -12.44
C ASP A 63 -1.63 3.83 -11.60
N ALA A 64 -1.00 4.19 -10.47
CA ALA A 64 -1.52 5.20 -9.55
C ALA A 64 -1.41 6.63 -10.14
N GLU A 65 -0.41 6.91 -10.96
CA GLU A 65 -0.24 8.24 -11.59
C GLU A 65 -1.34 8.48 -12.63
N ALA A 66 -1.64 7.46 -13.45
CA ALA A 66 -2.73 7.52 -14.41
C ALA A 66 -4.08 7.71 -13.70
N ASP A 67 -4.30 7.04 -12.56
CA ASP A 67 -5.53 7.21 -11.78
C ASP A 67 -5.66 8.62 -11.18
N LEU A 68 -4.56 9.24 -10.75
CA LEU A 68 -4.50 10.59 -10.20
C LEU A 68 -4.59 11.69 -11.28
N SER A 69 -4.44 11.38 -12.56
CA SER A 69 -4.45 12.36 -13.64
C SER A 69 -5.78 13.14 -13.77
N LYS A 70 -6.88 12.55 -13.30
CA LYS A 70 -8.20 13.19 -13.28
C LYS A 70 -8.32 14.12 -12.06
N THR A 71 -7.96 15.37 -12.24
CA THR A 71 -8.04 16.43 -11.22
C THR A 71 -9.08 17.46 -11.60
N PHE A 72 -9.52 18.25 -10.60
CA PHE A 72 -10.41 19.39 -10.78
C PHE A 72 -9.59 20.67 -10.64
N GLY A 73 -9.70 21.58 -11.59
CA GLY A 73 -8.91 22.81 -11.64
C GLY A 73 -9.44 23.95 -10.78
N ASP A 74 -10.68 23.85 -10.34
CA ASP A 74 -11.33 24.90 -9.56
C ASP A 74 -11.34 24.48 -8.07
N VAL A 75 -10.62 25.20 -7.27
CA VAL A 75 -10.56 25.03 -5.81
C VAL A 75 -11.26 26.17 -5.06
N GLU A 76 -11.89 27.11 -5.82
CA GLU A 76 -12.59 28.27 -5.25
C GLU A 76 -11.79 29.00 -4.13
N GLY A 77 -10.46 29.03 -4.28
CA GLY A 77 -9.55 29.64 -3.30
C GLY A 77 -9.22 28.79 -2.07
N TYR A 78 -9.62 27.51 -2.01
CA TYR A 78 -9.24 26.62 -0.92
C TYR A 78 -7.73 26.34 -0.95
N ASP A 79 -7.01 26.77 0.07
CA ASP A 79 -5.55 26.71 0.19
C ASP A 79 -5.04 25.96 1.43
N ASP A 80 -5.95 25.39 2.22
CA ASP A 80 -5.62 24.61 3.41
C ASP A 80 -5.47 23.11 3.14
N MET A 81 -5.04 22.36 4.14
CA MET A 81 -4.85 20.91 4.01
C MET A 81 -6.18 20.16 3.86
N VAL A 82 -6.22 19.24 2.92
CA VAL A 82 -7.23 18.20 2.81
C VAL A 82 -6.70 16.95 3.50
N VAL A 83 -7.46 16.38 4.44
CA VAL A 83 -7.04 15.18 5.19
C VAL A 83 -8.07 14.09 5.02
N GLU A 84 -7.66 12.94 4.48
CA GLU A 84 -8.43 11.71 4.48
C GLU A 84 -7.81 10.73 5.47
N LYS A 85 -8.59 10.29 6.45
CA LYS A 85 -8.10 9.46 7.54
C LYS A 85 -8.85 8.14 7.66
N ASN A 86 -8.21 7.18 8.35
CA ASN A 86 -8.76 5.83 8.55
C ASN A 86 -9.02 5.07 7.23
N ILE A 87 -8.21 5.32 6.20
CA ILE A 87 -8.24 4.54 4.97
C ILE A 87 -7.79 3.11 5.33
N THR A 88 -8.66 2.13 5.14
CA THR A 88 -8.32 0.72 5.39
C THR A 88 -7.10 0.32 4.57
N LEU A 89 -6.14 -0.30 5.24
CA LEU A 89 -4.90 -0.77 4.62
C LEU A 89 -4.74 -2.27 4.83
N GLU A 90 -4.65 -2.98 3.72
CA GLU A 90 -4.34 -4.41 3.67
C GLU A 90 -3.20 -4.63 2.69
N SER A 91 -2.04 -5.05 3.18
CA SER A 91 -0.84 -5.28 2.40
C SER A 91 -0.18 -6.60 2.80
N HIS A 92 0.95 -6.93 2.20
CA HIS A 92 1.71 -8.13 2.51
C HIS A 92 3.19 -7.80 2.66
N CYS A 93 3.77 -8.28 3.76
CA CYS A 93 5.19 -8.13 4.05
C CYS A 93 6.03 -8.88 2.99
N GLU A 94 6.97 -8.19 2.36
CA GLU A 94 7.81 -8.80 1.31
C GLU A 94 8.73 -9.92 1.83
N HIS A 95 9.05 -9.92 3.14
CA HIS A 95 9.94 -10.92 3.72
C HIS A 95 9.27 -12.28 3.98
N HIS A 96 7.97 -12.29 4.28
CA HIS A 96 7.27 -13.49 4.72
C HIS A 96 5.94 -13.71 3.99
N MET A 97 5.53 -12.83 3.10
CA MET A 97 4.20 -12.80 2.46
C MET A 97 3.04 -12.82 3.46
N ALA A 98 3.32 -12.47 4.72
CA ALA A 98 2.32 -12.38 5.77
C ALA A 98 1.56 -11.04 5.68
N PRO A 99 0.27 -10.99 6.04
CA PRO A 99 -0.51 -9.76 5.98
C PRO A 99 0.04 -8.63 6.85
N ILE A 100 -0.11 -7.41 6.36
CA ILE A 100 0.04 -6.15 7.08
C ILE A 100 -1.35 -5.51 7.08
N ILE A 101 -1.95 -5.33 8.25
CA ILE A 101 -3.33 -4.86 8.38
C ILE A 101 -3.36 -3.63 9.27
N GLY A 102 -3.99 -2.57 8.81
CA GLY A 102 -4.06 -1.32 9.57
C GLY A 102 -4.83 -0.23 8.86
N VAL A 103 -4.39 1.01 9.09
CA VAL A 103 -4.98 2.19 8.50
C VAL A 103 -3.90 3.13 7.95
N ALA A 104 -4.27 3.84 6.90
CA ALA A 104 -3.48 4.94 6.37
C ALA A 104 -4.23 6.26 6.56
N HIS A 105 -3.47 7.32 6.80
CA HIS A 105 -3.94 8.70 6.82
C HIS A 105 -3.14 9.46 5.78
N VAL A 106 -3.84 10.18 4.92
CA VAL A 106 -3.24 10.93 3.81
C VAL A 106 -3.70 12.37 3.88
N ALA A 107 -2.76 13.30 3.75
CA ALA A 107 -3.09 14.71 3.62
C ALA A 107 -2.27 15.35 2.49
N TYR A 108 -2.87 16.37 1.86
CA TYR A 108 -2.15 17.23 0.94
C TYR A 108 -2.64 18.68 1.04
N ILE A 109 -1.78 19.63 0.69
CA ILE A 109 -2.14 21.04 0.55
C ILE A 109 -2.15 21.36 -0.96
N PRO A 110 -3.31 21.70 -1.53
CA PRO A 110 -3.41 21.98 -2.96
C PRO A 110 -2.64 23.23 -3.36
N LYS A 111 -2.12 23.25 -4.58
CA LYS A 111 -1.52 24.45 -5.19
C LYS A 111 -2.51 25.10 -6.16
N LYS A 112 -3.01 24.34 -7.13
CA LYS A 112 -3.96 24.82 -8.15
C LYS A 112 -5.05 23.77 -8.45
N LYS A 113 -4.88 22.54 -7.99
CA LYS A 113 -5.76 21.43 -8.34
C LYS A 113 -6.13 20.65 -7.11
N VAL A 114 -7.36 20.18 -7.07
CA VAL A 114 -7.84 19.18 -6.10
C VAL A 114 -8.11 17.87 -6.81
N VAL A 115 -8.03 16.81 -6.05
CA VAL A 115 -8.33 15.45 -6.52
C VAL A 115 -9.55 14.91 -5.78
N GLY A 116 -10.34 14.08 -6.45
CA GLY A 116 -11.45 13.40 -5.77
C GLY A 116 -10.94 12.52 -4.63
N LEU A 117 -11.59 12.60 -3.46
CA LEU A 117 -11.18 11.87 -2.23
C LEU A 117 -10.98 10.37 -2.48
N SER A 118 -11.85 9.75 -3.28
CA SER A 118 -11.69 8.34 -3.67
C SER A 118 -10.37 8.00 -4.36
N LYS A 119 -9.69 8.99 -4.95
CA LYS A 119 -8.40 8.79 -5.61
C LYS A 119 -7.25 8.67 -4.59
N LEU A 120 -7.37 9.37 -3.46
CA LEU A 120 -6.42 9.23 -2.35
C LEU A 120 -6.47 7.81 -1.79
N ALA A 121 -7.67 7.32 -1.46
CA ALA A 121 -7.88 5.96 -0.98
C ALA A 121 -7.42 4.90 -2.00
N ARG A 122 -7.69 5.12 -3.29
CA ARG A 122 -7.25 4.22 -4.36
C ARG A 122 -5.74 4.19 -4.52
N THR A 123 -5.06 5.32 -4.36
CA THR A 123 -3.60 5.36 -4.37
C THR A 123 -3.01 4.50 -3.24
N VAL A 124 -3.58 4.60 -2.03
CA VAL A 124 -3.22 3.72 -0.91
C VAL A 124 -3.44 2.26 -1.29
N GLU A 125 -4.60 1.90 -1.86
CA GLU A 125 -4.92 0.54 -2.26
C GLU A 125 -3.94 0.00 -3.31
N ILE A 126 -3.65 0.76 -4.37
CA ILE A 126 -2.74 0.33 -5.46
C ILE A 126 -1.36 -0.04 -4.92
N PHE A 127 -0.79 0.76 -4.03
CA PHE A 127 0.51 0.47 -3.46
C PHE A 127 0.46 -0.62 -2.38
N SER A 128 -0.63 -0.72 -1.62
CA SER A 128 -0.83 -1.76 -0.60
C SER A 128 -0.96 -3.14 -1.21
N LYS A 129 -1.59 -3.27 -2.39
CA LYS A 129 -1.77 -4.56 -3.08
C LYS A 129 -0.50 -5.02 -3.83
N ARG A 130 0.65 -4.92 -3.12
CA ARG A 130 2.00 -5.35 -3.56
C ARG A 130 2.72 -5.98 -2.38
N LEU A 131 3.86 -6.63 -2.63
CA LEU A 131 4.79 -7.01 -1.56
C LEU A 131 5.55 -5.77 -1.09
N GLN A 132 5.49 -5.46 0.20
CA GLN A 132 5.96 -4.18 0.75
C GLN A 132 6.79 -4.31 2.03
N THR A 133 7.67 -3.34 2.26
CA THR A 133 7.99 -2.86 3.59
C THR A 133 7.10 -1.66 3.90
N GLN A 134 6.73 -1.43 5.14
CA GLN A 134 5.82 -0.33 5.49
C GLN A 134 6.44 1.04 5.20
N GLU A 135 7.75 1.19 5.38
CA GLU A 135 8.50 2.40 5.09
C GLU A 135 8.46 2.75 3.60
N ARG A 136 8.70 1.75 2.74
CA ARG A 136 8.63 1.93 1.28
C ARG A 136 7.20 2.25 0.83
N LEU A 137 6.20 1.57 1.36
CA LEU A 137 4.80 1.82 1.08
C LEU A 137 4.42 3.27 1.40
N THR A 138 4.75 3.74 2.61
CA THR A 138 4.47 5.11 3.05
C THR A 138 5.13 6.15 2.13
N MET A 139 6.40 5.93 1.79
CA MET A 139 7.16 6.80 0.90
C MET A 139 6.58 6.82 -0.53
N GLN A 140 6.23 5.68 -1.10
CA GLN A 140 5.70 5.59 -2.46
C GLN A 140 4.38 6.33 -2.58
N ILE A 141 3.45 6.16 -1.65
CA ILE A 141 2.18 6.89 -1.63
C ILE A 141 2.45 8.39 -1.59
N ALA A 142 3.29 8.86 -0.66
CA ALA A 142 3.56 10.30 -0.50
C ALA A 142 4.20 10.91 -1.74
N LYS A 143 5.20 10.27 -2.34
CA LYS A 143 5.89 10.76 -3.54
C LYS A 143 4.97 10.81 -4.76
N THR A 144 4.17 9.77 -4.95
CA THR A 144 3.22 9.72 -6.07
C THR A 144 2.20 10.84 -5.97
N LEU A 145 1.62 11.06 -4.78
CA LEU A 145 0.69 12.17 -4.56
C LEU A 145 1.35 13.53 -4.78
N MET A 146 2.56 13.74 -4.25
CA MET A 146 3.29 15.00 -4.41
C MET A 146 3.53 15.33 -5.88
N ASN A 147 3.99 14.36 -6.66
CA ASN A 147 4.32 14.55 -8.07
C ASN A 147 3.06 14.71 -8.94
N SER A 148 2.06 13.84 -8.75
CA SER A 148 0.86 13.82 -9.60
C SER A 148 -0.06 15.02 -9.36
N LEU A 149 -0.11 15.55 -8.13
CA LEU A 149 -0.97 16.67 -7.77
C LEU A 149 -0.27 18.03 -7.85
N ASP A 150 1.05 18.06 -8.06
CA ASP A 150 1.85 19.31 -7.92
C ASP A 150 1.47 20.05 -6.62
N ALA A 151 1.38 19.31 -5.51
CA ALA A 151 0.91 19.84 -4.24
C ALA A 151 1.97 20.73 -3.56
N LYS A 152 1.55 21.66 -2.69
CA LYS A 152 2.46 22.42 -1.81
C LYS A 152 3.13 21.53 -0.77
N GLY A 153 2.45 20.45 -0.36
CA GLY A 153 2.95 19.48 0.59
C GLY A 153 2.05 18.25 0.67
N VAL A 154 2.63 17.14 1.11
CA VAL A 154 1.94 15.86 1.33
C VAL A 154 2.40 15.26 2.65
N ALA A 155 1.46 14.66 3.38
CA ALA A 155 1.73 13.85 4.56
C ALA A 155 1.05 12.49 4.42
N VAL A 156 1.78 11.43 4.75
CA VAL A 156 1.23 10.07 4.83
C VAL A 156 1.67 9.44 6.13
N THR A 157 0.72 8.89 6.87
CA THR A 157 0.94 8.10 8.08
C THR A 157 0.27 6.75 7.91
N ILE A 158 0.99 5.68 8.23
CA ILE A 158 0.45 4.32 8.27
C ILE A 158 0.65 3.78 9.68
N ASP A 159 -0.42 3.25 10.28
CA ASP A 159 -0.41 2.51 11.56
C ASP A 159 -0.95 1.11 11.28
N ALA A 160 -0.09 0.08 11.37
CA ALA A 160 -0.45 -1.27 10.98
C ALA A 160 0.20 -2.36 11.83
N ALA A 161 -0.52 -3.46 12.01
CA ALA A 161 -0.04 -4.69 12.62
C ALA A 161 0.55 -5.62 11.54
N HIS A 162 1.72 -6.18 11.84
CA HIS A 162 2.42 -7.12 10.96
C HIS A 162 2.20 -8.56 11.43
N GLN A 163 1.48 -9.36 10.64
CA GLN A 163 1.18 -10.74 11.03
C GLN A 163 2.43 -11.63 11.10
N CYS A 164 3.51 -11.28 10.42
CA CYS A 164 4.80 -11.93 10.58
C CYS A 164 5.43 -11.75 11.99
N MET A 165 4.97 -10.76 12.76
CA MET A 165 5.38 -10.52 14.16
C MET A 165 4.35 -11.04 15.17
N THR A 166 3.06 -11.12 14.81
CA THR A 166 2.00 -11.51 15.71
C THR A 166 1.78 -13.02 15.75
N MET A 167 1.69 -13.67 14.58
CA MET A 167 1.35 -15.09 14.45
C MET A 167 2.55 -16.02 14.56
N ARG A 168 3.75 -15.50 14.36
CA ARG A 168 5.02 -16.23 14.41
C ARG A 168 6.16 -15.36 14.94
N GLY A 169 7.37 -15.91 15.02
CA GLY A 169 8.56 -15.19 15.46
C GLY A 169 8.44 -14.73 16.89
N ILE A 170 8.49 -13.43 17.12
CA ILE A 170 8.49 -12.83 18.47
C ILE A 170 7.11 -12.78 19.14
N LYS A 171 6.02 -13.12 18.44
CA LYS A 171 4.64 -13.24 18.94
C LYS A 171 4.16 -12.01 19.74
N LYS A 172 4.28 -10.81 19.14
CA LYS A 172 3.84 -9.54 19.75
C LYS A 172 2.47 -9.14 19.18
N GLU A 173 1.40 -9.71 19.73
CA GLU A 173 0.03 -9.59 19.23
C GLU A 173 -0.51 -8.16 19.21
N ARG A 174 -0.11 -7.32 20.17
CA ARG A 174 -0.60 -5.94 20.30
C ARG A 174 0.31 -4.90 19.67
N ALA A 175 1.44 -5.30 19.11
CA ALA A 175 2.38 -4.36 18.51
C ALA A 175 1.86 -3.87 17.16
N THR A 176 1.82 -2.55 16.98
CA THR A 176 1.67 -1.91 15.69
C THR A 176 2.92 -1.12 15.33
N THR A 177 3.11 -0.87 14.06
CA THR A 177 4.19 -0.02 13.55
C THR A 177 3.60 1.23 12.96
N VAL A 178 4.10 2.40 13.37
CA VAL A 178 3.70 3.69 12.79
C VAL A 178 4.84 4.20 11.92
N THR A 179 4.54 4.51 10.66
CA THR A 179 5.47 5.17 9.75
C THR A 179 4.87 6.47 9.23
N ASN A 180 5.70 7.51 9.13
CA ASN A 180 5.33 8.81 8.62
C ASN A 180 6.23 9.20 7.46
N TYR A 181 5.66 9.87 6.44
CA TYR A 181 6.43 10.50 5.40
C TYR A 181 5.85 11.87 5.04
N PHE A 182 6.68 12.91 5.20
CA PHE A 182 6.30 14.31 5.01
C PHE A 182 7.09 14.92 3.86
N LEU A 183 6.42 15.66 2.98
CA LEU A 183 7.00 16.37 1.85
C LEU A 183 6.51 17.83 1.78
N GLY A 184 7.32 18.72 1.24
CA GLY A 184 7.01 20.15 1.09
C GLY A 184 6.62 20.78 2.43
N SER A 185 5.53 21.56 2.46
CA SER A 185 5.09 22.30 3.64
C SER A 185 4.94 21.45 4.91
N PHE A 186 4.57 20.17 4.80
CA PHE A 186 4.50 19.29 5.98
C PHE A 186 5.87 18.94 6.56
N ARG A 187 6.91 18.99 5.76
CA ARG A 187 8.28 18.73 6.21
C ARG A 187 8.98 20.00 6.70
N GLU A 188 8.66 21.13 6.09
CA GLU A 188 9.33 22.41 6.30
C GLU A 188 8.72 23.21 7.46
N ASP A 189 7.42 23.03 7.74
CA ASP A 189 6.68 23.74 8.79
C ASP A 189 6.14 22.77 9.85
N LEU A 190 6.73 22.84 11.05
CA LEU A 190 6.33 22.02 12.20
C LEU A 190 4.91 22.34 12.69
N GLY A 191 4.41 23.56 12.48
CA GLY A 191 3.04 23.96 12.82
C GLY A 191 2.02 23.20 11.96
N ILE A 192 2.25 23.14 10.64
CA ILE A 192 1.45 22.38 9.69
C ILE A 192 1.53 20.88 10.00
N GLN A 193 2.73 20.36 10.24
CA GLN A 193 2.93 18.96 10.60
C GLN A 193 2.18 18.59 11.88
N ASN A 194 2.31 19.39 12.95
CA ASN A 194 1.64 19.17 14.23
C ASN A 194 0.11 19.27 14.11
N ARG A 195 -0.39 20.16 13.25
CA ARG A 195 -1.83 20.26 12.98
C ARG A 195 -2.36 19.00 12.31
N TYR A 196 -1.66 18.47 11.32
CA TYR A 196 -1.98 17.17 10.69
C TYR A 196 -1.98 16.04 11.72
N LEU A 197 -0.92 15.92 12.53
CA LEU A 197 -0.82 14.87 13.54
C LEU A 197 -1.94 14.92 14.57
N ARG A 198 -2.45 16.13 14.89
CA ARG A 198 -3.64 16.27 15.76
C ARG A 198 -4.92 15.78 15.09
N TYR A 199 -5.11 16.00 13.79
CA TYR A 199 -6.29 15.52 13.07
C TYR A 199 -6.36 13.98 13.01
N ILE A 200 -5.22 13.29 12.92
CA ILE A 200 -5.18 11.83 12.83
C ILE A 200 -5.11 11.12 14.18
N LYS A 201 -4.85 11.84 15.29
CA LYS A 201 -4.96 11.24 16.63
C LYS A 201 -6.39 10.73 16.86
N LYS A 202 -6.48 9.53 17.42
CA LYS A 202 -7.73 8.97 17.94
C LYS A 202 -8.15 9.65 19.23
#